data_43dfec80bb65219a787f5be9b009b8d0
#
_entry.id   43dfec80bb65219a787f5be9b009b8d0
#
_cell.length_a   1.000
_cell.length_b   1.000
_cell.length_c   1.000
_cell.angle_alpha   90.00
_cell.angle_beta   90.00
_cell.angle_gamma   90.00
#
_symmetry.space_group_name_H-M   'P 1'
#
loop_
_entity.id
_entity.type
_entity.pdbx_description
1 polymer ?
#
loop_
_entity_poly.entity_id
_entity_poly.type
_entity_poly.pdbx_seq_one_letter_code
_entity_poly.pdbx_strand_id
1 'polypeptide(L)'
;MPGKRSVAADRYEALYRQFRWQVPAQFNIAEVCCARWARDTPQAVAIRVEHEAGRTAVHTYADLQRDANRLAHALRRLGVQRGHRVAVVMPQRFETAVAHIALYQLGAVAMPLSMLFGPDALEYRINHSETQLAIVDESAIANLRAARAQCPGLHTLLAVAGAAGQGDVDWDAALQRERARFSAVNTHADEAAVLIYTSGTTGPPKGALLAHRALIGNLPGFVASQNWFGFDPAASAAAISQKLQKSQSVFWSPADWAWTGGLMDALLPTLYFGCEIVAYQGRFTPEVAFDLMQRHRVSHTFLFPTALKAMMKAVPAPRQRYELHLQAIMSAGEAVGDAVFDYCRQHLGVTVNEMFGQTEINYIVGNCAPLWPARPGSMGRPYPGHRIALLDDDGNECPRGVAGDVAVHRRDIHGHPDPVFFLGYWKNEAATRAKFSGDPADSWCRTGDMALMDADGYLWYQGRSDDMFKAAGYRIGPSEIENCLVKHPAVANAAVVPTPDAERGALVKAYVVLAAGFDGTPALVAELQRHVRGKLAPYEYPKEIEFIDALPMTTTGKVQRRVLRLREEAAQGAGPAQTPTVSISR
;
A
#
# COMPACT_ATOMS: atom_id res chain seq x y z
N MET A 1 -28.53 10.49 28.04
CA MET A 1 -28.69 9.17 27.39
C MET A 1 -27.99 9.21 26.05
N PRO A 2 -26.96 8.43 25.75
CA PRO A 2 -26.36 8.39 24.42
C PRO A 2 -27.35 7.67 23.50
N GLY A 3 -27.80 8.38 22.45
CA GLY A 3 -28.72 7.86 21.45
C GLY A 3 -28.18 6.58 20.83
N LYS A 4 -29.01 5.55 20.77
CA LYS A 4 -28.78 4.34 19.96
C LYS A 4 -28.56 4.79 18.51
N ARG A 5 -27.30 4.84 18.05
CA ARG A 5 -27.02 4.90 16.60
C ARG A 5 -27.62 3.63 16.01
N SER A 6 -28.62 3.78 15.13
CA SER A 6 -29.17 2.66 14.38
C SER A 6 -28.00 2.00 13.63
N VAL A 7 -27.90 0.67 13.75
CA VAL A 7 -27.00 -0.10 12.89
C VAL A 7 -27.40 0.22 11.45
N ALA A 8 -26.51 0.81 10.69
CA ALA A 8 -26.75 1.10 9.27
C ALA A 8 -27.19 -0.21 8.59
N ALA A 9 -28.27 -0.16 7.83
CA ALA A 9 -28.74 -1.33 7.10
C ALA A 9 -27.62 -1.79 6.16
N ASP A 10 -27.31 -3.09 6.16
CA ASP A 10 -26.32 -3.67 5.25
C ASP A 10 -26.80 -3.51 3.80
N ARG A 11 -26.13 -2.64 3.06
CA ARG A 11 -26.45 -2.29 1.65
C ARG A 11 -25.50 -2.97 0.66
N TYR A 12 -24.61 -3.82 1.14
CA TYR A 12 -23.55 -4.43 0.35
C TYR A 12 -24.06 -5.14 -0.90
N GLU A 13 -25.02 -6.06 -0.72
CA GLU A 13 -25.51 -6.91 -1.81
C GLU A 13 -26.11 -6.09 -2.96
N ALA A 14 -26.87 -5.05 -2.64
CA ALA A 14 -27.42 -4.15 -3.64
C ALA A 14 -26.36 -3.40 -4.42
N LEU A 15 -25.35 -2.86 -3.72
CA LEU A 15 -24.23 -2.15 -4.35
C LEU A 15 -23.40 -3.09 -5.23
N TYR A 16 -23.08 -4.28 -4.72
CA TYR A 16 -22.26 -5.28 -5.41
C TYR A 16 -22.93 -5.76 -6.72
N ARG A 17 -24.23 -6.07 -6.68
CA ARG A 17 -24.98 -6.54 -7.85
C ARG A 17 -25.30 -5.46 -8.87
N GLN A 18 -25.48 -4.22 -8.43
CA GLN A 18 -25.85 -3.12 -9.34
C GLN A 18 -24.64 -2.47 -10.00
N PHE A 19 -23.45 -2.65 -9.48
CA PHE A 19 -22.24 -2.03 -10.00
C PHE A 19 -21.95 -2.49 -11.44
N ARG A 20 -21.49 -1.56 -12.28
CA ARG A 20 -21.06 -1.80 -13.66
C ARG A 20 -19.84 -0.97 -13.97
N TRP A 21 -18.83 -1.59 -14.54
CA TRP A 21 -17.66 -0.89 -15.02
C TRP A 21 -17.99 0.04 -16.19
N GLN A 22 -17.42 1.23 -16.18
CA GLN A 22 -17.44 2.19 -17.28
C GLN A 22 -16.01 2.60 -17.58
N VAL A 23 -15.37 1.89 -18.50
CA VAL A 23 -13.98 2.13 -18.90
C VAL A 23 -13.98 2.71 -20.31
N PRO A 24 -13.66 4.00 -20.50
CA PRO A 24 -13.56 4.59 -21.83
C PRO A 24 -12.38 3.98 -22.59
N ALA A 25 -12.48 3.81 -23.89
CA ALA A 25 -11.39 3.31 -24.73
C ALA A 25 -10.16 4.22 -24.68
N GLN A 26 -10.40 5.54 -24.65
CA GLN A 26 -9.36 6.56 -24.47
C GLN A 26 -9.42 7.08 -23.04
N PHE A 27 -8.34 6.95 -22.32
CA PHE A 27 -8.26 7.37 -20.92
C PHE A 27 -6.83 7.76 -20.57
N ASN A 28 -6.67 8.96 -20.00
CA ASN A 28 -5.39 9.46 -19.53
C ASN A 28 -5.51 9.92 -18.08
N ILE A 29 -4.66 9.41 -17.19
CA ILE A 29 -4.65 9.76 -15.75
C ILE A 29 -4.46 11.27 -15.56
N ALA A 30 -3.61 11.94 -16.35
CA ALA A 30 -3.38 13.39 -16.22
C ALA A 30 -4.65 14.19 -16.50
N GLU A 31 -5.46 13.77 -17.48
CA GLU A 31 -6.73 14.46 -17.78
C GLU A 31 -7.69 14.41 -16.59
N VAL A 32 -7.88 13.22 -16.01
CA VAL A 32 -8.88 13.03 -14.95
C VAL A 32 -8.40 13.46 -13.56
N CYS A 33 -7.08 13.47 -13.31
CA CYS A 33 -6.51 13.87 -12.03
C CYS A 33 -6.09 15.34 -11.97
N CYS A 34 -5.94 16.02 -13.14
CA CYS A 34 -5.44 17.39 -13.15
C CYS A 34 -6.14 18.28 -14.16
N ALA A 35 -6.05 17.97 -15.47
CA ALA A 35 -6.45 18.92 -16.52
C ALA A 35 -7.90 19.33 -16.45
N ARG A 36 -8.84 18.40 -16.19
CA ARG A 36 -10.27 18.74 -16.03
C ARG A 36 -10.51 19.67 -14.84
N TRP A 37 -9.80 19.48 -13.72
CA TRP A 37 -9.95 20.33 -12.54
C TRP A 37 -9.31 21.69 -12.71
N ALA A 38 -8.17 21.76 -13.42
CA ALA A 38 -7.56 23.02 -13.80
C ALA A 38 -8.47 23.87 -14.72
N ARG A 39 -9.35 23.25 -15.50
CA ARG A 39 -10.39 23.94 -16.27
C ARG A 39 -11.63 24.29 -15.44
N ASP A 40 -12.12 23.32 -14.65
CA ASP A 40 -13.41 23.44 -13.98
C ASP A 40 -13.32 24.21 -12.64
N THR A 41 -12.21 24.04 -11.90
CA THR A 41 -11.98 24.65 -10.57
C THR A 41 -10.50 25.01 -10.39
N PRO A 42 -9.95 25.94 -11.23
CA PRO A 42 -8.51 26.23 -11.28
C PRO A 42 -7.90 26.64 -9.94
N GLN A 43 -8.67 27.33 -9.10
CA GLN A 43 -8.23 27.84 -7.80
C GLN A 43 -8.43 26.84 -6.64
N ALA A 44 -9.03 25.70 -6.89
CA ALA A 44 -9.12 24.65 -5.87
C ALA A 44 -7.73 24.15 -5.51
N VAL A 45 -7.48 23.92 -4.23
CA VAL A 45 -6.21 23.39 -3.74
C VAL A 45 -6.09 21.94 -4.18
N ALA A 46 -4.99 21.62 -4.87
CA ALA A 46 -4.64 20.26 -5.24
C ALA A 46 -3.71 19.64 -4.19
N ILE A 47 -2.63 20.36 -3.86
CA ILE A 47 -1.58 19.85 -2.97
C ILE A 47 -1.19 20.93 -1.98
N ARG A 48 -1.20 20.56 -0.71
CA ARG A 48 -0.63 21.35 0.38
C ARG A 48 0.64 20.66 0.85
N VAL A 49 1.77 21.32 0.71
CA VAL A 49 3.07 20.78 1.16
C VAL A 49 3.39 21.35 2.53
N GLU A 50 3.61 20.49 3.46
CA GLU A 50 4.08 20.83 4.81
C GLU A 50 5.53 20.36 4.97
N HIS A 51 6.40 21.27 5.35
CA HIS A 51 7.81 20.98 5.62
C HIS A 51 8.02 20.77 7.13
N GLU A 52 8.99 19.96 7.50
CA GLU A 52 9.34 19.66 8.90
C GLU A 52 9.58 20.92 9.75
N ALA A 53 10.06 22.01 9.12
CA ALA A 53 10.23 23.31 9.76
C ALA A 53 8.91 24.12 9.95
N GLY A 54 7.74 23.53 9.70
CA GLY A 54 6.44 24.16 9.85
C GLY A 54 6.08 25.17 8.76
N ARG A 55 6.82 25.20 7.65
CA ARG A 55 6.48 26.01 6.47
C ARG A 55 5.47 25.27 5.62
N THR A 56 4.39 25.94 5.25
CA THR A 56 3.34 25.38 4.40
C THR A 56 3.33 26.10 3.04
N ALA A 57 3.30 25.31 1.95
CA ALA A 57 3.05 25.83 0.60
C ALA A 57 1.75 25.24 0.07
N VAL A 58 0.98 26.05 -0.66
CA VAL A 58 -0.32 25.65 -1.22
C VAL A 58 -0.28 25.78 -2.72
N HIS A 59 -0.61 24.70 -3.42
CA HIS A 59 -0.63 24.63 -4.87
C HIS A 59 -2.02 24.26 -5.37
N THR A 60 -2.53 25.07 -6.28
CA THR A 60 -3.84 24.88 -6.91
C THR A 60 -3.75 23.88 -8.08
N TYR A 61 -4.93 23.43 -8.56
CA TYR A 61 -4.98 22.62 -9.79
C TYR A 61 -4.44 23.39 -11.01
N ALA A 62 -4.60 24.73 -11.05
CA ALA A 62 -4.00 25.56 -12.08
C ALA A 62 -2.46 25.55 -12.02
N ASP A 63 -1.89 25.60 -10.81
CA ASP A 63 -0.44 25.51 -10.62
C ASP A 63 0.10 24.14 -11.04
N LEU A 64 -0.56 23.07 -10.59
CA LEU A 64 -0.19 21.70 -10.94
C LEU A 64 -0.20 21.49 -12.46
N GLN A 65 -1.26 21.93 -13.13
CA GLN A 65 -1.38 21.79 -14.59
C GLN A 65 -0.36 22.65 -15.33
N ARG A 66 -0.13 23.90 -14.89
CA ARG A 66 0.86 24.80 -15.50
C ARG A 66 2.25 24.19 -15.46
N ASP A 67 2.67 23.70 -14.31
CA ASP A 67 4.03 23.19 -14.13
C ASP A 67 4.19 21.81 -14.76
N ALA A 68 3.15 20.96 -14.75
CA ALA A 68 3.13 19.71 -15.50
C ALA A 68 3.23 19.94 -17.02
N ASN A 69 2.58 20.97 -17.55
CA ASN A 69 2.69 21.34 -18.97
C ASN A 69 4.12 21.76 -19.33
N ARG A 70 4.75 22.58 -18.50
CA ARG A 70 6.14 23.01 -18.68
C ARG A 70 7.09 21.82 -18.61
N LEU A 71 6.92 20.96 -17.60
CA LEU A 71 7.75 19.78 -17.45
C LEU A 71 7.58 18.81 -18.63
N ALA A 72 6.37 18.61 -19.14
CA ALA A 72 6.13 17.76 -20.30
C ALA A 72 6.89 18.26 -21.54
N HIS A 73 6.96 19.58 -21.76
CA HIS A 73 7.80 20.16 -22.82
C HIS A 73 9.29 19.92 -22.56
N ALA A 74 9.78 20.15 -21.34
CA ALA A 74 11.17 19.95 -20.97
C ALA A 74 11.59 18.48 -21.16
N LEU A 75 10.79 17.54 -20.67
CA LEU A 75 11.03 16.09 -20.81
C LEU A 75 11.07 15.66 -22.29
N ARG A 76 10.16 16.18 -23.12
CA ARG A 76 10.16 15.91 -24.56
C ARG A 76 11.43 16.43 -25.23
N ARG A 77 11.93 17.61 -24.84
CA ARG A 77 13.21 18.15 -25.32
C ARG A 77 14.41 17.31 -24.87
N LEU A 78 14.33 16.72 -23.67
CA LEU A 78 15.34 15.80 -23.17
C LEU A 78 15.21 14.38 -23.76
N GLY A 79 14.34 14.18 -24.75
CA GLY A 79 14.23 12.94 -25.50
C GLY A 79 13.20 11.94 -24.95
N VAL A 80 12.40 12.30 -23.92
CA VAL A 80 11.34 11.42 -23.42
C VAL A 80 10.24 11.30 -24.45
N GLN A 81 9.88 10.05 -24.78
CA GLN A 81 8.84 9.68 -25.74
C GLN A 81 7.76 8.84 -25.07
N ARG A 82 6.62 8.65 -25.76
CA ARG A 82 5.57 7.75 -25.35
C ARG A 82 6.12 6.34 -25.08
N GLY A 83 5.75 5.75 -23.95
CA GLY A 83 6.20 4.43 -23.52
C GLY A 83 7.60 4.40 -22.87
N HIS A 84 8.38 5.48 -22.90
CA HIS A 84 9.64 5.55 -22.16
C HIS A 84 9.37 5.51 -20.63
N ARG A 85 10.21 4.78 -19.89
CA ARG A 85 10.16 4.74 -18.42
C ARG A 85 11.04 5.87 -17.89
N VAL A 86 10.49 6.65 -16.98
CA VAL A 86 11.20 7.75 -16.31
C VAL A 86 11.16 7.52 -14.80
N ALA A 87 12.32 7.47 -14.17
CA ALA A 87 12.40 7.31 -12.72
C ALA A 87 12.02 8.62 -12.02
N VAL A 88 11.20 8.50 -10.97
CA VAL A 88 10.82 9.60 -10.07
C VAL A 88 11.30 9.22 -8.68
N VAL A 89 12.40 9.81 -8.21
CA VAL A 89 13.08 9.44 -6.96
C VAL A 89 13.02 10.61 -6.00
N MET A 90 11.82 10.85 -5.48
CA MET A 90 11.50 12.00 -4.65
C MET A 90 10.46 11.61 -3.58
N PRO A 91 10.46 12.27 -2.40
CA PRO A 91 9.44 12.11 -1.38
C PRO A 91 8.10 12.70 -1.81
N GLN A 92 7.15 12.74 -0.86
CA GLN A 92 5.90 13.49 -1.03
C GLN A 92 6.21 14.99 -1.13
N ARG A 93 6.07 15.55 -2.33
CA ARG A 93 6.25 16.97 -2.61
C ARG A 93 5.48 17.38 -3.85
N PHE A 94 5.33 18.68 -4.06
CA PHE A 94 4.60 19.20 -5.22
C PHE A 94 5.20 18.72 -6.54
N GLU A 95 6.52 18.77 -6.66
CA GLU A 95 7.24 18.38 -7.88
C GLU A 95 7.08 16.89 -8.22
N THR A 96 6.88 16.04 -7.21
CA THR A 96 6.56 14.61 -7.42
C THR A 96 5.22 14.46 -8.15
N ALA A 97 4.20 15.19 -7.72
CA ALA A 97 2.91 15.18 -8.40
C ALA A 97 2.99 15.80 -9.79
N VAL A 98 3.72 16.91 -9.94
CA VAL A 98 3.98 17.54 -11.27
C VAL A 98 4.66 16.54 -12.21
N ALA A 99 5.65 15.77 -11.73
CA ALA A 99 6.34 14.75 -12.52
C ALA A 99 5.38 13.66 -13.00
N HIS A 100 4.54 13.12 -12.12
CA HIS A 100 3.55 12.12 -12.48
C HIS A 100 2.57 12.63 -13.55
N ILE A 101 1.98 13.81 -13.34
CA ILE A 101 1.04 14.38 -14.31
C ILE A 101 1.72 14.64 -15.65
N ALA A 102 2.94 15.19 -15.67
CA ALA A 102 3.68 15.46 -16.90
C ALA A 102 3.99 14.17 -17.68
N LEU A 103 4.41 13.11 -17.00
CA LEU A 103 4.70 11.82 -17.63
C LEU A 103 3.43 11.20 -18.24
N TYR A 104 2.32 11.25 -17.55
CA TYR A 104 1.04 10.74 -18.07
C TYR A 104 0.56 11.56 -19.29
N GLN A 105 0.77 12.88 -19.30
CA GLN A 105 0.47 13.73 -20.48
C GLN A 105 1.28 13.35 -21.71
N LEU A 106 2.52 12.89 -21.50
CA LEU A 106 3.41 12.44 -22.57
C LEU A 106 3.09 11.01 -23.05
N GLY A 107 2.25 10.27 -22.33
CA GLY A 107 2.09 8.82 -22.51
C GLY A 107 3.37 8.05 -22.14
N ALA A 108 4.22 8.64 -21.31
CA ALA A 108 5.39 8.00 -20.73
C ALA A 108 5.00 7.23 -19.47
N VAL A 109 5.83 6.26 -19.06
CA VAL A 109 5.59 5.42 -17.90
C VAL A 109 6.35 6.01 -16.71
N ALA A 110 5.63 6.45 -15.70
CA ALA A 110 6.23 6.87 -14.44
C ALA A 110 6.75 5.65 -13.67
N MET A 111 8.01 5.67 -13.27
CA MET A 111 8.61 4.66 -12.41
C MET A 111 8.99 5.31 -11.08
N PRO A 112 8.05 5.34 -10.11
CA PRO A 112 8.35 5.87 -8.80
C PRO A 112 9.30 4.94 -8.05
N LEU A 113 10.34 5.53 -7.45
CA LEU A 113 11.34 4.82 -6.65
C LEU A 113 11.50 5.51 -5.30
N SER A 114 11.53 4.72 -4.23
CA SER A 114 11.70 5.28 -2.89
C SER A 114 13.07 5.95 -2.74
N MET A 115 13.07 7.11 -2.12
CA MET A 115 14.29 7.85 -1.74
C MET A 115 15.17 7.06 -0.75
N LEU A 116 14.63 6.03 -0.13
CA LEU A 116 15.35 5.16 0.81
C LEU A 116 16.19 4.07 0.11
N PHE A 117 16.09 3.95 -1.21
CA PHE A 117 16.91 2.99 -1.95
C PHE A 117 18.38 3.42 -2.01
N GLY A 118 19.26 2.51 -1.60
CA GLY A 118 20.71 2.63 -1.81
C GLY A 118 21.10 2.42 -3.29
N PRO A 119 22.39 2.67 -3.63
CA PRO A 119 22.88 2.59 -5.02
C PRO A 119 22.57 1.27 -5.72
N ASP A 120 22.79 0.12 -5.08
CA ASP A 120 22.56 -1.21 -5.69
C ASP A 120 21.08 -1.45 -6.02
N ALA A 121 20.19 -0.98 -5.14
CA ALA A 121 18.76 -1.10 -5.35
C ALA A 121 18.26 -0.21 -6.50
N LEU A 122 18.87 0.96 -6.67
CA LEU A 122 18.61 1.87 -7.79
C LEU A 122 19.19 1.33 -9.10
N GLU A 123 20.44 0.86 -9.09
CA GLU A 123 21.11 0.26 -10.24
C GLU A 123 20.26 -0.83 -10.88
N TYR A 124 19.84 -1.82 -10.09
CA TYR A 124 19.01 -2.92 -10.61
C TYR A 124 17.75 -2.42 -11.31
N ARG A 125 17.00 -1.50 -10.67
CA ARG A 125 15.71 -1.01 -11.21
C ARG A 125 15.88 -0.16 -12.45
N ILE A 126 16.88 0.70 -12.48
CA ILE A 126 17.19 1.58 -13.60
C ILE A 126 17.61 0.76 -14.82
N ASN A 127 18.53 -0.19 -14.65
CA ASN A 127 18.98 -1.06 -15.74
C ASN A 127 17.87 -1.97 -16.24
N HIS A 128 17.15 -2.63 -15.33
CA HIS A 128 16.07 -3.55 -15.69
C HIS A 128 14.91 -2.85 -16.41
N SER A 129 14.56 -1.62 -16.01
CA SER A 129 13.52 -0.82 -16.65
C SER A 129 13.98 -0.12 -17.94
N GLU A 130 15.28 -0.09 -18.23
CA GLU A 130 15.86 0.68 -19.35
C GLU A 130 15.56 2.18 -19.23
N THR A 131 15.61 2.71 -18.02
CA THR A 131 15.35 4.12 -17.73
C THR A 131 16.52 4.98 -18.22
N GLN A 132 16.20 6.01 -19.00
CA GLN A 132 17.18 6.93 -19.56
C GLN A 132 17.24 8.27 -18.83
N LEU A 133 16.19 8.65 -18.11
CA LEU A 133 16.07 9.88 -17.36
C LEU A 133 15.50 9.62 -15.97
N ALA A 134 16.11 10.24 -14.96
CA ALA A 134 15.59 10.23 -13.59
C ALA A 134 15.35 11.67 -13.10
N ILE A 135 14.20 11.88 -12.44
CA ILE A 135 13.86 13.12 -11.73
C ILE A 135 14.15 12.89 -10.26
N VAL A 136 14.94 13.74 -9.64
CA VAL A 136 15.49 13.49 -8.31
C VAL A 136 15.68 14.77 -7.51
N ASP A 137 15.52 14.69 -6.19
CA ASP A 137 15.79 15.78 -5.26
C ASP A 137 17.02 15.51 -4.36
N GLU A 138 17.24 16.42 -3.42
CA GLU A 138 18.35 16.38 -2.45
C GLU A 138 18.41 15.09 -1.61
N SER A 139 17.29 14.42 -1.42
CA SER A 139 17.24 13.21 -0.57
C SER A 139 17.87 11.98 -1.24
N ALA A 140 17.90 11.93 -2.59
CA ALA A 140 18.30 10.74 -3.33
C ALA A 140 19.40 10.98 -4.37
N ILE A 141 19.77 12.22 -4.69
CA ILE A 141 20.74 12.56 -5.73
C ILE A 141 22.10 11.90 -5.52
N ALA A 142 22.58 11.80 -4.27
CA ALA A 142 23.86 11.18 -3.94
C ALA A 142 23.87 9.69 -4.31
N ASN A 143 22.80 8.95 -3.93
CA ASN A 143 22.66 7.53 -4.24
C ASN A 143 22.51 7.27 -5.75
N LEU A 144 21.75 8.14 -6.46
CA LEU A 144 21.63 8.05 -7.92
C LEU A 144 22.95 8.30 -8.65
N ARG A 145 23.72 9.28 -8.20
CA ARG A 145 25.06 9.56 -8.77
C ARG A 145 26.01 8.39 -8.53
N ALA A 146 25.96 7.76 -7.36
CA ALA A 146 26.75 6.56 -7.07
C ALA A 146 26.36 5.38 -7.95
N ALA A 147 25.04 5.15 -8.17
CA ALA A 147 24.54 4.10 -9.03
C ALA A 147 24.84 4.33 -10.53
N ARG A 148 24.96 5.60 -10.97
CA ARG A 148 25.05 6.00 -12.38
C ARG A 148 26.20 5.32 -13.12
N ALA A 149 27.34 5.10 -12.47
CA ALA A 149 28.51 4.46 -13.10
C ALA A 149 28.19 3.05 -13.61
N GLN A 150 27.22 2.37 -12.98
CA GLN A 150 26.76 1.03 -13.35
C GLN A 150 25.46 1.06 -14.18
N CYS A 151 24.97 2.27 -14.54
CA CYS A 151 23.74 2.47 -15.31
C CYS A 151 24.03 3.17 -16.63
N PRO A 152 24.64 2.50 -17.63
CA PRO A 152 25.09 3.12 -18.88
C PRO A 152 23.93 3.71 -19.69
N GLY A 153 22.69 3.23 -19.49
CA GLY A 153 21.48 3.78 -20.12
C GLY A 153 20.94 5.05 -19.48
N LEU A 154 21.35 5.39 -18.25
CA LEU A 154 20.87 6.57 -17.54
C LEU A 154 21.67 7.82 -17.97
N HIS A 155 21.12 8.56 -18.92
CA HIS A 155 21.81 9.69 -19.53
C HIS A 155 21.57 11.01 -18.80
N THR A 156 20.38 11.20 -18.19
CA THR A 156 19.98 12.50 -17.64
C THR A 156 19.45 12.38 -16.20
N LEU A 157 20.02 13.20 -15.33
CA LEU A 157 19.48 13.48 -13.99
C LEU A 157 18.88 14.89 -13.99
N LEU A 158 17.55 14.99 -13.91
CA LEU A 158 16.83 16.25 -13.72
C LEU A 158 16.71 16.53 -12.23
N ALA A 159 17.47 17.51 -11.75
CA ALA A 159 17.63 17.81 -10.33
C ALA A 159 16.63 18.85 -9.84
N VAL A 160 15.92 18.55 -8.76
CA VAL A 160 14.87 19.38 -8.16
C VAL A 160 15.39 20.07 -6.89
N ALA A 161 15.01 21.31 -6.66
CA ALA A 161 15.23 22.08 -5.42
C ALA A 161 16.68 22.01 -4.90
N GLY A 162 16.90 21.46 -3.69
CA GLY A 162 18.22 21.37 -3.04
C GLY A 162 19.26 20.51 -3.78
N ALA A 163 18.85 19.75 -4.80
CA ALA A 163 19.76 19.03 -5.69
C ALA A 163 20.23 19.86 -6.91
N ALA A 164 19.77 21.12 -7.05
CA ALA A 164 20.18 21.99 -8.15
C ALA A 164 21.70 22.10 -8.25
N GLY A 165 22.24 22.04 -9.47
CA GLY A 165 23.68 22.01 -9.74
C GLY A 165 24.38 20.67 -9.49
N GLN A 166 23.67 19.65 -9.01
CA GLN A 166 24.21 18.30 -8.79
C GLN A 166 23.76 17.30 -9.87
N GLY A 167 22.74 17.64 -10.67
CA GLY A 167 22.28 16.88 -11.82
C GLY A 167 22.87 17.39 -13.14
N ASP A 168 22.38 16.83 -14.25
CA ASP A 168 22.74 17.28 -15.59
C ASP A 168 21.89 18.50 -16.02
N VAL A 169 20.66 18.59 -15.49
CA VAL A 169 19.69 19.64 -15.78
C VAL A 169 19.00 20.04 -14.47
N ASP A 170 18.88 21.35 -14.25
CA ASP A 170 18.11 21.88 -13.12
C ASP A 170 16.65 22.06 -13.50
N TRP A 171 15.76 21.63 -12.60
CA TRP A 171 14.31 21.67 -12.76
C TRP A 171 13.77 23.07 -13.07
N ASP A 172 14.10 24.06 -12.24
CA ASP A 172 13.60 25.42 -12.40
C ASP A 172 14.04 26.04 -13.73
N ALA A 173 15.32 25.87 -14.07
CA ALA A 173 15.88 26.35 -15.34
C ALA A 173 15.23 25.63 -16.54
N ALA A 174 14.90 24.35 -16.42
CA ALA A 174 14.21 23.59 -17.46
C ALA A 174 12.78 24.10 -17.66
N LEU A 175 12.02 24.31 -16.58
CA LEU A 175 10.62 24.72 -16.64
C LEU A 175 10.45 26.18 -17.09
N GLN A 176 11.33 27.11 -16.66
CA GLN A 176 11.25 28.53 -17.02
C GLN A 176 11.32 28.80 -18.55
N ARG A 177 11.98 27.91 -19.28
CA ARG A 177 12.12 28.03 -20.75
C ARG A 177 10.88 27.56 -21.51
N GLU A 178 9.90 26.93 -20.81
CA GLU A 178 8.82 26.21 -21.45
C GLU A 178 7.49 26.92 -21.39
N ARG A 179 6.64 26.62 -22.38
CA ARG A 179 5.28 27.14 -22.47
C ARG A 179 4.39 26.45 -21.40
N ALA A 180 3.47 27.23 -20.82
CA ALA A 180 2.51 26.75 -19.83
C ALA A 180 1.30 25.97 -20.44
N ARG A 181 1.27 25.74 -21.74
CA ARG A 181 0.23 24.97 -22.43
C ARG A 181 0.85 23.76 -23.12
N PHE A 182 0.26 22.61 -22.91
CA PHE A 182 0.66 21.35 -23.52
C PHE A 182 -0.60 20.57 -23.95
N SER A 183 -0.54 19.91 -25.10
CA SER A 183 -1.60 18.99 -25.54
C SER A 183 -1.21 17.58 -25.15
N ALA A 184 -1.92 17.01 -24.18
CA ALA A 184 -1.68 15.65 -23.73
C ALA A 184 -1.89 14.66 -24.89
N VAL A 185 -1.09 13.59 -24.87
CA VAL A 185 -1.23 12.49 -25.81
C VAL A 185 -2.55 11.77 -25.51
N ASN A 186 -3.30 11.46 -26.56
CA ASN A 186 -4.50 10.62 -26.42
C ASN A 186 -4.08 9.16 -26.22
N THR A 187 -4.08 8.70 -24.95
CA THR A 187 -3.71 7.33 -24.61
C THR A 187 -4.90 6.40 -24.62
N HIS A 188 -4.70 5.16 -25.06
CA HIS A 188 -5.66 4.08 -24.83
C HIS A 188 -5.68 3.73 -23.33
N ALA A 189 -6.82 3.30 -22.81
CA ALA A 189 -6.97 2.93 -21.40
C ALA A 189 -6.01 1.79 -20.97
N ASP A 190 -5.65 0.91 -21.88
CA ASP A 190 -4.73 -0.21 -21.68
C ASP A 190 -3.23 0.16 -21.85
N GLU A 191 -2.91 1.41 -22.19
CA GLU A 191 -1.51 1.80 -22.26
C GLU A 191 -0.88 1.87 -20.87
N ALA A 192 0.39 1.48 -20.80
CA ALA A 192 1.18 1.53 -19.58
C ALA A 192 1.32 2.97 -19.07
N ALA A 193 1.10 3.18 -17.80
CA ALA A 193 1.22 4.47 -17.12
C ALA A 193 2.23 4.45 -15.96
N VAL A 194 2.30 3.35 -15.22
CA VAL A 194 3.14 3.25 -14.02
C VAL A 194 3.87 1.92 -13.98
N LEU A 195 5.13 1.94 -13.56
CA LEU A 195 5.96 0.76 -13.31
C LEU A 195 6.40 0.77 -11.85
N ILE A 196 5.80 -0.09 -11.00
CA ILE A 196 6.13 -0.20 -9.57
C ILE A 196 6.89 -1.50 -9.31
N TYR A 197 8.07 -1.39 -8.71
CA TYR A 197 8.85 -2.57 -8.32
C TYR A 197 8.42 -3.11 -6.97
N THR A 198 7.97 -4.35 -6.95
CA THR A 198 7.60 -5.09 -5.73
C THR A 198 8.77 -5.93 -5.23
N SER A 199 8.94 -6.03 -3.91
CA SER A 199 9.85 -6.99 -3.31
C SER A 199 9.23 -8.38 -3.41
N GLY A 200 9.73 -9.21 -4.34
CA GLY A 200 9.34 -10.62 -4.39
C GLY A 200 9.78 -11.36 -3.13
N THR A 201 8.99 -12.34 -2.68
CA THR A 201 9.41 -13.27 -1.60
C THR A 201 10.58 -14.14 -2.03
N THR A 202 10.76 -14.30 -3.34
CA THR A 202 11.84 -15.09 -3.96
C THR A 202 12.44 -14.35 -5.16
N GLY A 203 13.77 -14.15 -5.14
CA GLY A 203 14.51 -13.56 -6.27
C GLY A 203 14.51 -12.02 -6.30
N PRO A 204 14.98 -11.41 -7.41
CA PRO A 204 15.08 -9.98 -7.56
C PRO A 204 13.70 -9.31 -7.62
N PRO A 205 13.61 -7.98 -7.31
CA PRO A 205 12.37 -7.24 -7.40
C PRO A 205 11.73 -7.32 -8.79
N LYS A 206 10.41 -7.48 -8.82
CA LYS A 206 9.63 -7.55 -10.07
C LYS A 206 8.95 -6.20 -10.33
N GLY A 207 9.03 -5.70 -11.56
CA GLY A 207 8.34 -4.47 -11.96
C GLY A 207 6.91 -4.77 -12.42
N ALA A 208 5.91 -4.45 -11.61
CA ALA A 208 4.51 -4.54 -12.01
C ALA A 208 4.14 -3.35 -12.89
N LEU A 209 3.72 -3.61 -14.13
CA LEU A 209 3.35 -2.60 -15.11
C LEU A 209 1.84 -2.36 -15.06
N LEU A 210 1.42 -1.14 -14.71
CA LEU A 210 0.03 -0.75 -14.56
C LEU A 210 -0.41 0.10 -15.75
N ALA A 211 -1.61 -0.17 -16.26
CA ALA A 211 -2.25 0.63 -17.30
C ALA A 211 -2.92 1.88 -16.72
N HIS A 212 -3.23 2.85 -17.59
CA HIS A 212 -4.05 4.01 -17.20
C HIS A 212 -5.38 3.59 -16.57
N ARG A 213 -6.07 2.55 -17.11
CA ARG A 213 -7.35 2.03 -16.58
C ARG A 213 -7.28 1.47 -15.16
N ALA A 214 -6.10 1.11 -14.68
CA ALA A 214 -5.95 0.60 -13.32
C ALA A 214 -6.43 1.62 -12.26
N LEU A 215 -6.34 2.92 -12.56
CA LEU A 215 -6.94 3.94 -11.70
C LEU A 215 -8.46 3.77 -11.59
N ILE A 216 -9.17 3.50 -12.71
CA ILE A 216 -10.61 3.24 -12.67
C ILE A 216 -10.92 2.01 -11.82
N GLY A 217 -10.15 0.93 -12.01
CA GLY A 217 -10.28 -0.30 -11.22
C GLY A 217 -10.10 -0.09 -9.71
N ASN A 218 -9.32 0.91 -9.33
CA ASN A 218 -9.05 1.25 -7.94
C ASN A 218 -10.17 2.07 -7.25
N LEU A 219 -10.93 2.87 -8.01
CA LEU A 219 -11.85 3.85 -7.43
C LEU A 219 -12.96 3.25 -6.54
N PRO A 220 -13.60 2.11 -6.85
CA PRO A 220 -14.63 1.55 -5.97
C PRO A 220 -14.07 1.21 -4.59
N GLY A 221 -12.88 0.60 -4.53
CA GLY A 221 -12.20 0.28 -3.28
C GLY A 221 -11.80 1.53 -2.50
N PHE A 222 -11.25 2.55 -3.17
CA PHE A 222 -10.90 3.82 -2.54
C PHE A 222 -12.12 4.51 -1.95
N VAL A 223 -13.20 4.67 -2.71
CA VAL A 223 -14.42 5.33 -2.26
C VAL A 223 -15.04 4.58 -1.08
N ALA A 224 -15.13 3.25 -1.16
CA ALA A 224 -15.69 2.44 -0.09
C ALA A 224 -14.84 2.50 1.19
N SER A 225 -13.52 2.30 1.09
CA SER A 225 -12.61 2.33 2.24
C SER A 225 -12.52 3.71 2.90
N GLN A 226 -12.83 4.78 2.16
CA GLN A 226 -12.89 6.15 2.63
C GLN A 226 -14.32 6.62 2.97
N ASN A 227 -15.22 5.69 3.38
CA ASN A 227 -16.58 6.00 3.81
C ASN A 227 -17.36 6.87 2.79
N TRP A 228 -17.25 6.53 1.50
CA TRP A 228 -17.82 7.27 0.38
C TRP A 228 -17.13 8.60 0.07
N PHE A 229 -15.95 8.83 0.63
CA PHE A 229 -15.05 9.96 0.36
C PHE A 229 -15.75 11.34 0.33
N GLY A 230 -16.63 11.59 1.30
CA GLY A 230 -17.38 12.83 1.43
C GLY A 230 -18.58 12.98 0.48
N PHE A 231 -18.87 11.96 -0.35
CA PHE A 231 -20.11 11.91 -1.13
C PHE A 231 -21.26 11.32 -0.32
N ASP A 232 -22.49 11.68 -0.67
CA ASP A 232 -23.68 11.06 -0.09
C ASP A 232 -23.98 9.73 -0.80
N PRO A 233 -23.89 8.57 -0.12
CA PRO A 233 -24.19 7.27 -0.73
C PRO A 233 -25.68 7.09 -1.10
N ALA A 234 -26.56 7.98 -0.64
CA ALA A 234 -27.98 8.02 -1.01
C ALA A 234 -28.28 8.90 -2.23
N ALA A 235 -27.28 9.68 -2.68
CA ALA A 235 -27.46 10.56 -3.84
C ALA A 235 -27.74 9.76 -5.12
N SER A 236 -28.63 10.24 -5.97
CA SER A 236 -28.90 9.63 -7.26
C SER A 236 -27.70 9.76 -8.20
N ALA A 237 -27.52 8.79 -9.11
CA ALA A 237 -26.52 8.85 -10.16
C ALA A 237 -26.63 10.15 -10.99
N ALA A 238 -27.84 10.69 -11.17
CA ALA A 238 -28.09 11.95 -11.84
C ALA A 238 -27.50 13.15 -11.07
N ALA A 239 -27.63 13.18 -9.73
CA ALA A 239 -27.06 14.24 -8.91
C ALA A 239 -25.52 14.23 -8.96
N ILE A 240 -24.92 13.04 -9.00
CA ILE A 240 -23.47 12.88 -9.13
C ILE A 240 -23.00 13.30 -10.54
N SER A 241 -23.69 12.87 -11.60
CA SER A 241 -23.34 13.18 -13.00
C SER A 241 -23.50 14.67 -13.34
N GLN A 242 -24.42 15.38 -12.68
CA GLN A 242 -24.63 16.82 -12.87
C GLN A 242 -23.66 17.70 -12.07
N LYS A 243 -22.61 17.12 -11.47
CA LYS A 243 -21.62 17.83 -10.62
C LYS A 243 -22.26 18.60 -9.44
N LEU A 244 -23.48 18.24 -9.03
CA LEU A 244 -24.19 18.85 -7.91
C LEU A 244 -23.59 18.45 -6.55
N GLN A 245 -22.81 17.37 -6.52
CA GLN A 245 -22.03 16.95 -5.37
C GLN A 245 -20.53 17.07 -5.65
N LYS A 246 -19.84 17.85 -4.82
CA LYS A 246 -18.36 17.90 -4.77
C LYS A 246 -17.94 17.40 -3.40
N SER A 247 -16.98 16.51 -3.37
CA SER A 247 -16.31 16.19 -2.12
C SER A 247 -15.45 17.38 -1.69
N GLN A 248 -15.48 17.69 -0.40
CA GLN A 248 -14.61 18.68 0.24
C GLN A 248 -13.57 17.99 1.13
N SER A 249 -13.30 16.73 0.85
CA SER A 249 -12.39 15.93 1.64
C SER A 249 -10.97 16.46 1.55
N VAL A 250 -10.30 16.53 2.69
CA VAL A 250 -8.86 16.75 2.79
C VAL A 250 -8.21 15.43 3.15
N PHE A 251 -7.34 14.95 2.30
CA PHE A 251 -6.66 13.67 2.46
C PHE A 251 -5.23 13.84 2.94
N TRP A 252 -4.78 12.96 3.82
CA TRP A 252 -3.39 12.82 4.21
C TRP A 252 -3.04 11.36 4.46
N SER A 253 -1.80 10.98 4.13
CA SER A 253 -1.24 9.68 4.48
C SER A 253 0.28 9.80 4.59
N PRO A 254 0.93 9.12 5.55
CA PRO A 254 2.39 9.02 5.58
C PRO A 254 2.96 8.05 4.53
N ALA A 255 2.12 7.41 3.72
CA ALA A 255 2.56 6.45 2.71
C ALA A 255 3.38 7.14 1.62
N ASP A 256 4.60 6.64 1.38
CA ASP A 256 5.48 7.13 0.32
C ASP A 256 4.83 6.95 -1.07
N TRP A 257 4.81 8.02 -1.87
CA TRP A 257 4.23 8.01 -3.23
C TRP A 257 5.02 7.15 -4.23
N ALA A 258 6.13 6.59 -3.81
CA ALA A 258 6.88 5.60 -4.58
C ALA A 258 6.23 4.20 -4.59
N TRP A 259 5.23 3.97 -3.74
CA TRP A 259 4.54 2.69 -3.61
C TRP A 259 3.06 2.80 -3.97
N THR A 260 2.43 1.66 -4.23
CA THR A 260 0.99 1.58 -4.54
C THR A 260 0.17 2.33 -3.49
N GLY A 261 0.42 2.11 -2.20
CA GLY A 261 -0.31 2.74 -1.10
C GLY A 261 -0.26 4.28 -1.12
N GLY A 262 0.89 4.87 -1.46
CA GLY A 262 1.02 6.33 -1.55
C GLY A 262 0.53 6.90 -2.88
N LEU A 263 0.79 6.22 -3.99
CA LEU A 263 0.44 6.71 -5.32
C LEU A 263 -1.00 6.39 -5.71
N MET A 264 -1.35 5.10 -5.69
CA MET A 264 -2.64 4.61 -6.19
C MET A 264 -3.73 4.65 -5.12
N ASP A 265 -3.35 4.66 -3.83
CA ASP A 265 -4.31 4.60 -2.72
C ASP A 265 -4.41 5.94 -1.97
N ALA A 266 -3.65 6.95 -2.38
CA ALA A 266 -3.69 8.29 -1.80
C ALA A 266 -3.66 9.39 -2.87
N LEU A 267 -2.51 9.62 -3.54
CA LEU A 267 -2.33 10.76 -4.45
C LEU A 267 -3.34 10.78 -5.60
N LEU A 268 -3.31 9.75 -6.46
CA LEU A 268 -4.09 9.77 -7.71
C LEU A 268 -5.60 9.71 -7.47
N PRO A 269 -6.16 8.89 -6.55
CA PRO A 269 -7.59 8.92 -6.28
C PRO A 269 -8.08 10.24 -5.69
N THR A 270 -7.29 10.86 -4.79
CA THR A 270 -7.64 12.17 -4.23
C THR A 270 -7.71 13.23 -5.32
N LEU A 271 -6.71 13.28 -6.20
CA LEU A 271 -6.70 14.19 -7.35
C LEU A 271 -7.81 13.85 -8.37
N TYR A 272 -8.14 12.56 -8.55
CA TYR A 272 -9.25 12.16 -9.40
C TYR A 272 -10.58 12.80 -8.96
N PHE A 273 -10.83 12.92 -7.67
CA PHE A 273 -12.04 13.55 -7.14
C PHE A 273 -11.94 15.07 -6.99
N GLY A 274 -10.84 15.69 -7.39
CA GLY A 274 -10.65 17.15 -7.31
C GLY A 274 -10.48 17.65 -5.86
N CYS A 275 -10.03 16.77 -4.97
CA CYS A 275 -9.83 17.05 -3.56
C CYS A 275 -8.39 17.46 -3.25
N GLU A 276 -8.21 18.03 -2.07
CA GLU A 276 -6.90 18.42 -1.53
C GLU A 276 -6.19 17.22 -0.91
N ILE A 277 -4.87 17.06 -1.21
CA ILE A 277 -4.00 16.15 -0.48
C ILE A 277 -2.90 16.94 0.22
N VAL A 278 -2.65 16.57 1.49
CA VAL A 278 -1.52 17.08 2.27
C VAL A 278 -0.31 16.19 2.01
N ALA A 279 0.80 16.78 1.57
CA ALA A 279 2.10 16.15 1.42
C ALA A 279 2.99 16.59 2.59
N TYR A 280 3.65 15.67 3.25
CA TYR A 280 4.54 15.97 4.36
C TYR A 280 5.98 15.55 4.06
N GLN A 281 6.88 16.52 4.17
CA GLN A 281 8.33 16.33 4.00
C GLN A 281 9.00 16.27 5.37
N GLY A 282 8.88 15.14 6.04
CA GLY A 282 9.50 14.92 7.33
C GLY A 282 9.28 13.51 7.83
N ARG A 283 9.89 13.20 8.96
CA ARG A 283 9.76 11.91 9.60
C ARG A 283 8.38 11.78 10.26
N PHE A 284 7.70 10.66 10.03
CA PHE A 284 6.48 10.32 10.74
C PHE A 284 6.76 10.12 12.23
N THR A 285 5.99 10.83 13.07
CA THR A 285 5.79 10.52 14.49
C THR A 285 4.30 10.63 14.82
N PRO A 286 3.81 9.96 15.87
CA PRO A 286 2.41 10.09 16.29
C PRO A 286 1.96 11.53 16.52
N GLU A 287 2.79 12.34 17.18
CA GLU A 287 2.50 13.74 17.50
C GLU A 287 2.40 14.57 16.22
N VAL A 288 3.35 14.42 15.30
CA VAL A 288 3.31 15.07 13.99
C VAL A 288 2.06 14.68 13.21
N ALA A 289 1.68 13.40 13.24
CA ALA A 289 0.48 12.93 12.55
C ALA A 289 -0.79 13.63 13.08
N PHE A 290 -0.96 13.71 14.39
CA PHE A 290 -2.11 14.40 15.01
C PHE A 290 -2.10 15.89 14.74
N ASP A 291 -0.95 16.53 14.82
CA ASP A 291 -0.79 17.95 14.56
C ASP A 291 -1.11 18.31 13.10
N LEU A 292 -0.63 17.54 12.13
CA LEU A 292 -0.99 17.69 10.71
C LEU A 292 -2.49 17.52 10.48
N MET A 293 -3.08 16.46 11.07
CA MET A 293 -4.51 16.20 10.93
C MET A 293 -5.37 17.33 11.51
N GLN A 294 -4.97 17.93 12.64
CA GLN A 294 -5.64 19.09 13.23
C GLN A 294 -5.46 20.33 12.37
N ARG A 295 -4.21 20.72 12.06
CA ARG A 295 -3.89 21.97 11.35
C ARG A 295 -4.52 22.06 9.97
N HIS A 296 -4.53 20.95 9.25
CA HIS A 296 -5.08 20.91 7.90
C HIS A 296 -6.50 20.36 7.84
N ARG A 297 -7.16 20.15 9.01
CA ARG A 297 -8.52 19.62 9.10
C ARG A 297 -8.71 18.36 8.26
N VAL A 298 -7.74 17.46 8.31
CA VAL A 298 -7.75 16.18 7.56
C VAL A 298 -9.00 15.39 7.92
N SER A 299 -9.77 15.04 6.91
CA SER A 299 -11.00 14.28 7.05
C SER A 299 -10.87 12.81 6.68
N HIS A 300 -9.93 12.48 5.79
CA HIS A 300 -9.72 11.14 5.25
C HIS A 300 -8.24 10.79 5.29
N THR A 301 -7.93 9.56 5.69
CA THR A 301 -6.52 9.15 5.81
C THR A 301 -6.33 7.66 5.52
N PHE A 302 -5.14 7.33 5.04
CA PHE A 302 -4.63 5.97 4.98
C PHE A 302 -3.47 5.84 5.98
N LEU A 303 -3.64 4.99 6.97
CA LEU A 303 -2.65 4.73 8.02
C LEU A 303 -2.38 3.22 8.11
N PHE A 304 -1.12 2.84 8.01
CA PHE A 304 -0.73 1.45 8.21
C PHE A 304 -1.01 1.00 9.65
N PRO A 305 -1.26 -0.29 9.91
CA PRO A 305 -1.49 -0.79 11.26
C PRO A 305 -0.36 -0.46 12.24
N THR A 306 0.89 -0.50 11.78
CA THR A 306 2.07 -0.10 12.58
C THR A 306 2.02 1.37 12.98
N ALA A 307 1.59 2.28 12.11
CA ALA A 307 1.40 3.70 12.44
C ALA A 307 0.27 3.88 13.46
N LEU A 308 -0.86 3.21 13.27
CA LEU A 308 -1.99 3.25 14.20
C LEU A 308 -1.62 2.70 15.59
N LYS A 309 -0.85 1.61 15.67
CA LYS A 309 -0.31 1.05 16.91
C LYS A 309 0.59 2.05 17.63
N ALA A 310 1.48 2.73 16.90
CA ALA A 310 2.36 3.76 17.45
C ALA A 310 1.55 4.96 17.98
N MET A 311 0.54 5.43 17.21
CA MET A 311 -0.35 6.52 17.60
C MET A 311 -1.16 6.16 18.86
N MET A 312 -1.72 4.96 18.92
CA MET A 312 -2.47 4.46 20.08
C MET A 312 -1.60 4.45 21.34
N LYS A 313 -0.35 3.99 21.20
CA LYS A 313 0.59 3.89 22.34
C LYS A 313 1.06 5.25 22.81
N ALA A 314 1.40 6.17 21.90
CA ALA A 314 1.94 7.49 22.24
C ALA A 314 0.85 8.47 22.72
N VAL A 315 -0.37 8.38 22.15
CA VAL A 315 -1.46 9.31 22.43
C VAL A 315 -2.78 8.52 22.63
N PRO A 316 -2.98 7.93 23.83
CA PRO A 316 -4.16 7.08 24.09
C PRO A 316 -5.51 7.81 23.99
N ALA A 317 -5.54 9.12 24.28
CA ALA A 317 -6.75 9.94 24.26
C ALA A 317 -6.56 11.21 23.38
N PRO A 318 -6.44 11.05 22.05
CA PRO A 318 -6.04 12.15 21.16
C PRO A 318 -7.05 13.31 21.14
N ARG A 319 -8.33 13.04 21.24
CA ARG A 319 -9.38 14.11 21.24
C ARG A 319 -9.38 15.00 22.48
N GLN A 320 -8.60 14.67 23.51
CA GLN A 320 -8.35 15.56 24.64
C GLN A 320 -7.26 16.61 24.35
N ARG A 321 -6.43 16.35 23.32
CA ARG A 321 -5.26 17.18 22.97
C ARG A 321 -5.40 17.85 21.60
N TYR A 322 -6.15 17.24 20.68
CA TYR A 322 -6.25 17.65 19.28
C TYR A 322 -7.71 17.75 18.82
N GLU A 323 -8.01 18.78 18.05
CA GLU A 323 -9.29 18.92 17.37
C GLU A 323 -9.27 18.18 16.03
N LEU A 324 -9.79 16.94 16.03
CA LEU A 324 -9.74 16.04 14.86
C LEU A 324 -11.05 16.06 14.09
N HIS A 325 -10.95 16.18 12.76
CA HIS A 325 -12.07 16.21 11.82
C HIS A 325 -12.23 14.92 11.01
N LEU A 326 -11.62 13.82 11.45
CA LEU A 326 -11.62 12.54 10.77
C LEU A 326 -13.03 11.99 10.52
N GLN A 327 -13.30 11.58 9.29
CA GLN A 327 -14.52 10.94 8.80
C GLN A 327 -14.25 9.49 8.36
N ALA A 328 -13.05 9.19 7.87
CA ALA A 328 -12.65 7.85 7.49
C ALA A 328 -11.16 7.60 7.79
N ILE A 329 -10.87 6.37 8.20
CA ILE A 329 -9.53 5.81 8.28
C ILE A 329 -9.54 4.50 7.51
N MET A 330 -8.73 4.43 6.46
CA MET A 330 -8.40 3.20 5.78
C MET A 330 -7.12 2.63 6.35
N SER A 331 -7.02 1.30 6.45
CA SER A 331 -5.80 0.62 6.85
C SER A 331 -5.56 -0.65 6.04
N ALA A 332 -4.32 -0.94 5.72
CA ALA A 332 -3.92 -2.07 4.90
C ALA A 332 -2.44 -2.45 5.09
N GLY A 333 -2.06 -3.58 4.50
CA GLY A 333 -0.69 -4.07 4.47
C GLY A 333 -0.40 -5.13 5.53
N GLU A 334 -1.09 -5.06 6.66
CA GLU A 334 -1.09 -6.02 7.77
C GLU A 334 -2.48 -6.04 8.40
N ALA A 335 -2.79 -7.02 9.26
CA ALA A 335 -4.02 -7.04 10.04
C ALA A 335 -4.03 -5.90 11.08
N VAL A 336 -5.13 -5.17 11.16
CA VAL A 336 -5.30 -4.04 12.08
C VAL A 336 -5.31 -4.52 13.54
N GLY A 337 -6.01 -5.59 13.83
CA GLY A 337 -6.19 -6.14 15.17
C GLY A 337 -7.23 -5.39 16.02
N ASP A 338 -7.82 -6.11 16.98
CA ASP A 338 -8.98 -5.64 17.76
C ASP A 338 -8.67 -4.36 18.57
N ALA A 339 -7.50 -4.30 19.23
CA ALA A 339 -7.13 -3.17 20.06
C ALA A 339 -7.03 -1.85 19.28
N VAL A 340 -6.46 -1.89 18.08
CA VAL A 340 -6.37 -0.72 17.19
C VAL A 340 -7.74 -0.35 16.64
N PHE A 341 -8.54 -1.34 16.29
CA PHE A 341 -9.91 -1.13 15.82
C PHE A 341 -10.75 -0.41 16.90
N ASP A 342 -10.67 -0.87 18.15
CA ASP A 342 -11.37 -0.27 19.29
C ASP A 342 -10.84 1.14 19.61
N TYR A 343 -9.53 1.34 19.55
CA TYR A 343 -8.93 2.67 19.71
C TYR A 343 -9.45 3.67 18.68
N CYS A 344 -9.47 3.31 17.41
CA CYS A 344 -10.00 4.17 16.36
C CYS A 344 -11.47 4.52 16.61
N ARG A 345 -12.28 3.53 16.98
CA ARG A 345 -13.70 3.72 17.22
C ARG A 345 -13.98 4.58 18.46
N GLN A 346 -13.28 4.32 19.58
CA GLN A 346 -13.55 4.96 20.88
C GLN A 346 -12.86 6.31 21.03
N HIS A 347 -11.61 6.44 20.55
CA HIS A 347 -10.77 7.60 20.81
C HIS A 347 -10.58 8.51 19.59
N LEU A 348 -10.64 7.97 18.36
CA LEU A 348 -10.67 8.78 17.13
C LEU A 348 -12.09 9.02 16.62
N GLY A 349 -13.08 8.29 17.11
CA GLY A 349 -14.49 8.44 16.73
C GLY A 349 -14.80 7.95 15.31
N VAL A 350 -13.92 7.10 14.73
CA VAL A 350 -14.04 6.59 13.37
C VAL A 350 -13.81 5.08 13.38
N THR A 351 -14.69 4.33 12.73
CA THR A 351 -14.45 2.90 12.47
C THR A 351 -13.41 2.77 11.36
N VAL A 352 -12.33 2.04 11.61
CA VAL A 352 -11.31 1.78 10.59
C VAL A 352 -11.86 0.82 9.53
N ASN A 353 -11.66 1.15 8.27
CA ASN A 353 -11.93 0.26 7.15
C ASN A 353 -10.63 -0.45 6.76
N GLU A 354 -10.55 -1.70 7.17
CA GLU A 354 -9.48 -2.57 6.72
C GLU A 354 -9.71 -2.96 5.26
N MET A 355 -8.66 -3.00 4.45
CA MET A 355 -8.73 -3.42 3.06
C MET A 355 -7.57 -4.32 2.69
N PHE A 356 -7.76 -5.09 1.62
CA PHE A 356 -6.78 -6.01 1.08
C PHE A 356 -6.62 -5.80 -0.44
N GLY A 357 -5.37 -5.86 -0.86
CA GLY A 357 -4.96 -5.80 -2.26
C GLY A 357 -3.46 -5.99 -2.42
N GLN A 358 -3.00 -5.91 -3.64
CA GLN A 358 -1.60 -6.02 -4.03
C GLN A 358 -1.30 -5.04 -5.15
N THR A 359 -0.02 -4.77 -5.42
CA THR A 359 0.37 -3.87 -6.52
C THR A 359 -0.23 -4.28 -7.87
N GLU A 360 -0.37 -5.58 -8.09
CA GLU A 360 -0.87 -6.19 -9.33
C GLU A 360 -2.38 -6.01 -9.57
N ILE A 361 -3.15 -5.80 -8.50
CA ILE A 361 -4.62 -5.80 -8.53
C ILE A 361 -5.23 -4.72 -7.62
N ASN A 362 -4.41 -3.90 -6.98
CA ASN A 362 -4.80 -2.84 -6.05
C ASN A 362 -5.90 -3.24 -5.05
N TYR A 363 -6.94 -2.45 -4.83
CA TYR A 363 -8.05 -2.71 -3.89
C TYR A 363 -9.04 -3.73 -4.46
N ILE A 364 -9.20 -4.86 -3.83
CA ILE A 364 -10.19 -5.86 -4.27
C ILE A 364 -11.17 -6.29 -3.17
N VAL A 365 -10.78 -6.18 -1.91
CA VAL A 365 -11.57 -6.59 -0.74
C VAL A 365 -11.45 -5.53 0.33
N GLY A 366 -12.53 -5.25 1.04
CA GLY A 366 -12.45 -4.37 2.20
C GLY A 366 -13.79 -4.00 2.82
N ASN A 367 -13.73 -2.99 3.67
CA ASN A 367 -14.86 -2.51 4.45
C ASN A 367 -15.33 -1.13 3.98
N CYS A 368 -16.59 -0.79 4.31
CA CYS A 368 -17.19 0.53 4.20
C CYS A 368 -18.17 0.69 5.36
N ALA A 369 -17.69 1.10 6.51
CA ALA A 369 -18.45 1.11 7.76
C ALA A 369 -19.86 1.74 7.70
N PRO A 370 -20.13 2.81 6.92
CA PRO A 370 -21.46 3.35 6.80
C PRO A 370 -22.44 2.53 5.94
N LEU A 371 -21.95 1.59 5.11
CA LEU A 371 -22.78 0.85 4.14
C LEU A 371 -22.87 -0.65 4.39
N TRP A 372 -21.86 -1.23 5.04
CA TRP A 372 -21.89 -2.59 5.59
C TRP A 372 -21.00 -2.68 6.83
N PRO A 373 -21.35 -3.55 7.80
CA PRO A 373 -20.61 -3.63 9.05
C PRO A 373 -19.14 -3.97 8.84
N ALA A 374 -18.22 -3.15 9.36
CA ALA A 374 -16.81 -3.52 9.46
C ALA A 374 -16.63 -4.49 10.63
N ARG A 375 -15.96 -5.63 10.40
CA ARG A 375 -15.69 -6.67 11.41
C ARG A 375 -14.22 -6.62 11.80
N PRO A 376 -13.88 -6.46 13.08
CA PRO A 376 -12.50 -6.48 13.54
C PRO A 376 -11.77 -7.76 13.11
N GLY A 377 -10.55 -7.63 12.57
CA GLY A 377 -9.74 -8.76 12.11
C GLY A 377 -10.14 -9.34 10.75
N SER A 378 -11.24 -8.90 10.14
CA SER A 378 -11.62 -9.28 8.79
C SER A 378 -11.11 -8.28 7.77
N MET A 379 -10.56 -8.78 6.65
CA MET A 379 -10.22 -7.94 5.49
C MET A 379 -11.46 -7.27 4.86
N GLY A 380 -12.68 -7.69 5.20
CA GLY A 380 -13.92 -7.20 4.62
C GLY A 380 -14.52 -8.13 3.56
N ARG A 381 -15.32 -7.55 2.67
CA ARG A 381 -15.98 -8.23 1.55
C ARG A 381 -15.40 -7.78 0.21
N PRO A 382 -15.58 -8.56 -0.88
CA PRO A 382 -15.21 -8.11 -2.23
C PRO A 382 -15.79 -6.73 -2.55
N TYR A 383 -14.97 -5.80 -3.03
CA TYR A 383 -15.50 -4.51 -3.45
C TYR A 383 -16.34 -4.64 -4.72
N PRO A 384 -17.38 -3.80 -4.91
CA PRO A 384 -18.17 -3.78 -6.13
C PRO A 384 -17.30 -3.67 -7.38
N GLY A 385 -17.54 -4.55 -8.35
CA GLY A 385 -16.77 -4.64 -9.60
C GLY A 385 -15.75 -5.78 -9.62
N HIS A 386 -15.36 -6.33 -8.47
CA HIS A 386 -14.38 -7.42 -8.40
C HIS A 386 -15.05 -8.74 -8.04
N ARG A 387 -14.86 -9.77 -8.86
CA ARG A 387 -15.27 -11.14 -8.55
C ARG A 387 -14.14 -11.85 -7.84
N ILE A 388 -14.35 -12.20 -6.57
CA ILE A 388 -13.36 -12.83 -5.69
C ILE A 388 -13.83 -14.23 -5.31
N ALA A 389 -12.89 -15.18 -5.32
CA ALA A 389 -13.07 -16.52 -4.77
C ALA A 389 -11.85 -16.93 -3.97
N LEU A 390 -11.99 -17.99 -3.19
CA LEU A 390 -10.88 -18.72 -2.60
C LEU A 390 -10.65 -19.97 -3.43
N LEU A 391 -9.43 -20.21 -3.88
CA LEU A 391 -9.10 -21.36 -4.73
C LEU A 391 -8.27 -22.39 -3.97
N ASP A 392 -8.58 -23.65 -4.20
CA ASP A 392 -7.74 -24.77 -3.77
C ASP A 392 -6.47 -24.91 -4.65
N ASP A 393 -5.65 -25.92 -4.36
CA ASP A 393 -4.41 -26.18 -5.10
C ASP A 393 -4.71 -26.60 -6.56
N ASP A 394 -5.85 -27.20 -6.83
CA ASP A 394 -6.30 -27.65 -8.16
C ASP A 394 -6.97 -26.51 -8.98
N GLY A 395 -7.23 -25.37 -8.37
CA GLY A 395 -7.84 -24.20 -9.01
C GLY A 395 -9.37 -24.15 -8.92
N ASN A 396 -9.99 -25.00 -8.12
CA ASN A 396 -11.43 -24.98 -7.88
C ASN A 396 -11.80 -23.96 -6.79
N GLU A 397 -13.01 -23.38 -6.89
CA GLU A 397 -13.52 -22.49 -5.88
C GLU A 397 -13.83 -23.26 -4.57
N CYS A 398 -13.22 -22.86 -3.46
CA CYS A 398 -13.47 -23.43 -2.14
C CYS A 398 -14.88 -23.07 -1.63
N PRO A 399 -15.57 -24.00 -0.97
CA PRO A 399 -16.80 -23.68 -0.25
C PRO A 399 -16.55 -22.65 0.88
N ARG A 400 -17.57 -21.93 1.30
CA ARG A 400 -17.50 -21.05 2.48
C ARG A 400 -17.11 -21.86 3.72
N GLY A 401 -16.24 -21.29 4.54
CA GLY A 401 -15.68 -21.95 5.71
C GLY A 401 -14.46 -22.84 5.43
N VAL A 402 -14.04 -22.96 4.15
CA VAL A 402 -12.83 -23.66 3.74
C VAL A 402 -11.78 -22.64 3.31
N ALA A 403 -10.57 -22.79 3.84
CA ALA A 403 -9.45 -21.89 3.50
C ALA A 403 -8.94 -22.17 2.09
N GLY A 404 -8.62 -21.10 1.36
CA GLY A 404 -8.03 -21.15 0.02
C GLY A 404 -7.22 -19.91 -0.31
N ASP A 405 -6.54 -19.93 -1.46
CA ASP A 405 -5.81 -18.78 -2.00
C ASP A 405 -6.82 -17.73 -2.52
N VAL A 406 -6.71 -16.51 -2.02
CA VAL A 406 -7.54 -15.40 -2.50
C VAL A 406 -7.23 -15.14 -3.97
N ALA A 407 -8.23 -15.22 -4.81
CA ALA A 407 -8.10 -14.99 -6.24
C ALA A 407 -9.14 -14.00 -6.74
N VAL A 408 -8.74 -13.16 -7.68
CA VAL A 408 -9.63 -12.22 -8.37
C VAL A 408 -9.79 -12.64 -9.82
N HIS A 409 -11.02 -12.73 -10.27
CA HIS A 409 -11.36 -13.13 -11.64
C HIS A 409 -11.15 -11.96 -12.60
N ARG A 410 -10.66 -12.25 -13.83
CA ARG A 410 -10.48 -11.21 -14.86
C ARG A 410 -11.75 -10.49 -15.30
N ARG A 411 -12.89 -11.09 -15.01
CA ARG A 411 -14.21 -10.54 -15.32
C ARG A 411 -15.01 -10.34 -14.04
N ASP A 412 -15.79 -9.27 -14.00
CA ASP A 412 -16.76 -9.04 -12.93
C ASP A 412 -17.90 -10.08 -12.96
N ILE A 413 -18.84 -9.98 -12.03
CA ILE A 413 -20.01 -10.87 -11.94
C ILE A 413 -20.97 -10.76 -13.15
N HIS A 414 -20.77 -9.80 -14.03
CA HIS A 414 -21.57 -9.56 -15.24
C HIS A 414 -20.82 -9.96 -16.51
N GLY A 415 -19.61 -10.50 -16.38
CA GLY A 415 -18.78 -10.93 -17.51
C GLY A 415 -17.96 -9.81 -18.17
N HIS A 416 -17.96 -8.58 -17.63
CA HIS A 416 -17.15 -7.50 -18.17
C HIS A 416 -15.70 -7.59 -17.65
N PRO A 417 -14.70 -7.22 -18.46
CA PRO A 417 -13.31 -7.16 -18.00
C PRO A 417 -13.15 -6.22 -16.83
N ASP A 418 -12.48 -6.68 -15.78
CA ASP A 418 -12.15 -5.88 -14.61
C ASP A 418 -10.91 -5.01 -14.93
N PRO A 419 -11.01 -3.67 -14.82
CA PRO A 419 -9.93 -2.77 -15.17
C PRO A 419 -8.76 -2.74 -14.17
N VAL A 420 -8.90 -3.37 -13.01
CA VAL A 420 -7.91 -3.28 -11.92
C VAL A 420 -6.58 -3.93 -12.25
N PHE A 421 -6.57 -4.93 -13.13
CA PHE A 421 -5.41 -5.76 -13.38
C PHE A 421 -4.22 -5.00 -13.98
N PHE A 422 -3.03 -5.33 -13.46
CA PHE A 422 -1.78 -4.95 -14.09
C PHE A 422 -1.65 -5.56 -15.50
N LEU A 423 -0.76 -5.01 -16.32
CA LEU A 423 -0.45 -5.53 -17.66
C LEU A 423 0.45 -6.77 -17.60
N GLY A 424 1.16 -6.93 -16.51
CA GLY A 424 2.12 -8.01 -16.28
C GLY A 424 3.38 -7.50 -15.60
N TYR A 425 4.30 -8.40 -15.32
CA TYR A 425 5.62 -8.04 -14.83
C TYR A 425 6.53 -7.67 -16.00
N TRP A 426 7.13 -6.50 -15.94
CA TRP A 426 8.05 -5.99 -16.94
C TRP A 426 9.16 -7.00 -17.22
N LYS A 427 9.33 -7.40 -18.50
CA LYS A 427 10.30 -8.41 -18.99
C LYS A 427 10.28 -9.74 -18.21
N ASN A 428 9.14 -10.12 -17.65
CA ASN A 428 9.02 -11.38 -16.91
C ASN A 428 7.68 -12.07 -17.16
N GLU A 429 7.52 -12.60 -18.36
CA GLU A 429 6.30 -13.31 -18.77
C GLU A 429 6.04 -14.57 -17.94
N ALA A 430 7.09 -15.29 -17.54
CA ALA A 430 6.95 -16.49 -16.73
C ALA A 430 6.30 -16.19 -15.39
N ALA A 431 6.77 -15.15 -14.68
CA ALA A 431 6.16 -14.70 -13.45
C ALA A 431 4.74 -14.14 -13.66
N THR A 432 4.49 -13.48 -14.80
CA THR A 432 3.16 -13.00 -15.17
C THR A 432 2.20 -14.16 -15.36
N ARG A 433 2.57 -15.17 -16.15
CA ARG A 433 1.74 -16.38 -16.35
C ARG A 433 1.47 -17.12 -15.05
N ALA A 434 2.49 -17.25 -14.19
CA ALA A 434 2.35 -17.92 -12.89
C ALA A 434 1.33 -17.27 -11.93
N LYS A 435 0.97 -15.99 -12.15
CA LYS A 435 -0.09 -15.30 -11.40
C LYS A 435 -1.50 -15.74 -11.79
N PHE A 436 -1.67 -16.30 -12.98
CA PHE A 436 -2.99 -16.61 -13.52
C PHE A 436 -3.18 -18.12 -13.66
N SER A 437 -4.39 -18.59 -13.33
CA SER A 437 -4.85 -19.95 -13.55
C SER A 437 -6.13 -19.96 -14.37
N GLY A 438 -6.24 -20.88 -15.32
CA GLY A 438 -7.35 -20.97 -16.26
C GLY A 438 -7.02 -20.42 -17.64
N ASP A 439 -8.05 -20.28 -18.50
CA ASP A 439 -7.95 -19.67 -19.81
C ASP A 439 -7.51 -18.20 -19.71
N PRO A 440 -6.59 -17.69 -20.55
CA PRO A 440 -6.19 -16.29 -20.49
C PRO A 440 -7.32 -15.26 -20.55
N ALA A 441 -8.42 -15.60 -21.23
CA ALA A 441 -9.59 -14.73 -21.32
C ALA A 441 -10.57 -14.87 -20.15
N ASP A 442 -10.50 -15.98 -19.40
CA ASP A 442 -11.41 -16.35 -18.31
C ASP A 442 -10.65 -16.98 -17.14
N SER A 443 -9.65 -16.25 -16.62
CA SER A 443 -8.70 -16.75 -15.63
C SER A 443 -8.82 -16.04 -14.29
N TRP A 444 -8.33 -16.71 -13.27
CA TRP A 444 -8.14 -16.19 -11.93
C TRP A 444 -6.71 -15.68 -11.73
N CYS A 445 -6.57 -14.49 -11.16
CA CYS A 445 -5.28 -14.01 -10.65
C CYS A 445 -5.15 -14.41 -9.18
N ARG A 446 -4.23 -15.31 -8.90
CA ARG A 446 -3.91 -15.75 -7.54
C ARG A 446 -3.06 -14.72 -6.82
N THR A 447 -3.43 -14.40 -5.59
CA THR A 447 -2.68 -13.45 -4.77
C THR A 447 -1.49 -14.11 -4.07
N GLY A 448 -1.58 -15.39 -3.77
CA GLY A 448 -0.68 -16.12 -2.88
C GLY A 448 -0.94 -15.78 -1.40
N ASP A 449 -2.08 -15.18 -1.10
CA ASP A 449 -2.55 -14.91 0.25
C ASP A 449 -3.71 -15.84 0.58
N MET A 450 -3.58 -16.60 1.68
CA MET A 450 -4.60 -17.54 2.13
C MET A 450 -5.64 -16.83 3.00
N ALA A 451 -6.90 -17.14 2.79
CA ALA A 451 -7.99 -16.64 3.61
C ALA A 451 -9.08 -17.70 3.80
N LEU A 452 -9.98 -17.43 4.73
CA LEU A 452 -11.25 -18.13 4.93
C LEU A 452 -12.38 -17.15 4.61
N MET A 453 -13.41 -17.59 3.88
CA MET A 453 -14.61 -16.79 3.63
C MET A 453 -15.75 -17.31 4.51
N ASP A 454 -16.31 -16.46 5.37
CA ASP A 454 -17.41 -16.84 6.25
C ASP A 454 -18.78 -16.90 5.53
N ALA A 455 -19.82 -17.29 6.25
CA ALA A 455 -21.18 -17.40 5.72
C ALA A 455 -21.74 -16.08 5.17
N ASP A 456 -21.29 -14.95 5.72
CA ASP A 456 -21.72 -13.61 5.29
C ASP A 456 -20.83 -13.00 4.19
N GLY A 457 -19.80 -13.73 3.72
CA GLY A 457 -18.90 -13.33 2.64
C GLY A 457 -17.72 -12.45 3.08
N TYR A 458 -17.45 -12.36 4.39
CA TYR A 458 -16.24 -11.71 4.88
C TYR A 458 -15.03 -12.61 4.76
N LEU A 459 -13.90 -12.04 4.34
CA LEU A 459 -12.64 -12.75 4.22
C LEU A 459 -11.78 -12.52 5.47
N TRP A 460 -11.21 -13.61 5.98
CA TRP A 460 -10.38 -13.66 7.17
C TRP A 460 -8.99 -14.14 6.77
N TYR A 461 -7.99 -13.27 6.90
CA TYR A 461 -6.62 -13.54 6.48
C TYR A 461 -5.98 -14.63 7.33
N GLN A 462 -5.38 -15.64 6.67
CA GLN A 462 -4.71 -16.76 7.31
C GLN A 462 -3.18 -16.70 7.20
N GLY A 463 -2.66 -15.98 6.21
CA GLY A 463 -1.23 -15.85 5.95
C GLY A 463 -0.88 -15.93 4.47
N ARG A 464 0.40 -15.79 4.16
CA ARG A 464 0.92 -16.05 2.82
C ARG A 464 0.94 -17.55 2.54
N SER A 465 0.64 -17.96 1.32
CA SER A 465 0.72 -19.38 0.93
C SER A 465 2.14 -19.93 1.05
N ASP A 466 3.15 -19.10 0.77
CA ASP A 466 4.57 -19.39 0.91
C ASP A 466 5.10 -19.27 2.35
N ASP A 467 4.35 -18.70 3.27
CA ASP A 467 4.63 -18.65 4.71
C ASP A 467 3.88 -19.74 5.49
N MET A 468 2.82 -20.32 4.90
CA MET A 468 2.12 -21.44 5.51
C MET A 468 3.03 -22.67 5.58
N PHE A 469 3.02 -23.39 6.69
CA PHE A 469 3.82 -24.59 6.86
C PHE A 469 3.03 -25.73 7.54
N LYS A 470 3.53 -26.96 7.40
CA LYS A 470 2.96 -28.13 8.09
C LYS A 470 3.77 -28.43 9.34
N ALA A 471 3.10 -28.53 10.47
CA ALA A 471 3.68 -28.98 11.74
C ALA A 471 2.79 -30.05 12.35
N ALA A 472 3.35 -31.23 12.67
CA ALA A 472 2.62 -32.37 13.19
C ALA A 472 1.35 -32.74 12.37
N GLY A 473 1.42 -32.60 11.03
CA GLY A 473 0.30 -32.89 10.12
C GLY A 473 -0.73 -31.76 9.94
N TYR A 474 -0.68 -30.70 10.75
CA TYR A 474 -1.55 -29.53 10.64
C TYR A 474 -0.95 -28.45 9.76
N ARG A 475 -1.79 -27.75 9.00
CA ARG A 475 -1.42 -26.55 8.24
C ARG A 475 -1.50 -25.35 9.17
N ILE A 476 -0.37 -24.67 9.38
CA ILE A 476 -0.22 -23.55 10.33
C ILE A 476 -0.10 -22.24 9.56
N GLY A 477 -0.92 -21.27 9.95
CA GLY A 477 -0.85 -19.88 9.49
C GLY A 477 -0.10 -19.02 10.51
N PRO A 478 1.08 -18.47 10.17
CA PRO A 478 1.85 -17.64 11.09
C PRO A 478 1.06 -16.48 11.69
N SER A 479 0.24 -15.83 10.87
CA SER A 479 -0.42 -14.57 11.22
C SER A 479 -1.40 -14.68 12.38
N GLU A 480 -2.09 -15.81 12.53
CA GLU A 480 -3.03 -16.01 13.63
C GLU A 480 -2.31 -16.09 14.98
N ILE A 481 -1.18 -16.79 15.00
CA ILE A 481 -0.34 -16.92 16.19
C ILE A 481 0.31 -15.58 16.54
N GLU A 482 0.83 -14.86 15.53
CA GLU A 482 1.44 -13.53 15.71
C GLU A 482 0.44 -12.53 16.27
N ASN A 483 -0.77 -12.49 15.72
CA ASN A 483 -1.86 -11.64 16.21
C ASN A 483 -2.27 -11.99 17.64
N CYS A 484 -2.25 -13.27 18.00
CA CYS A 484 -2.50 -13.70 19.37
C CYS A 484 -1.39 -13.24 20.32
N LEU A 485 -0.12 -13.40 19.95
CA LEU A 485 1.03 -12.97 20.73
C LEU A 485 1.05 -11.47 20.98
N VAL A 486 0.78 -10.65 19.95
CA VAL A 486 0.78 -9.18 20.05
C VAL A 486 -0.33 -8.65 20.99
N LYS A 487 -1.35 -9.43 21.30
CA LYS A 487 -2.35 -9.09 22.31
C LYS A 487 -1.83 -9.19 23.76
N HIS A 488 -0.65 -9.79 23.97
CA HIS A 488 -0.02 -9.85 25.28
C HIS A 488 0.74 -8.56 25.59
N PRO A 489 0.61 -7.96 26.81
CA PRO A 489 1.23 -6.68 27.15
C PRO A 489 2.74 -6.64 26.99
N ALA A 490 3.43 -7.77 27.19
CA ALA A 490 4.87 -7.87 27.04
C ALA A 490 5.37 -7.92 25.59
N VAL A 491 4.48 -8.03 24.59
CA VAL A 491 4.85 -8.22 23.19
C VAL A 491 4.62 -6.94 22.39
N ALA A 492 5.70 -6.39 21.84
CA ALA A 492 5.62 -5.25 20.92
C ALA A 492 5.38 -5.71 19.48
N ASN A 493 6.04 -6.80 19.06
CA ASN A 493 5.86 -7.42 17.74
C ASN A 493 6.26 -8.90 17.79
N ALA A 494 5.77 -9.70 16.84
CA ALA A 494 6.09 -11.12 16.75
C ALA A 494 6.15 -11.58 15.29
N ALA A 495 7.00 -12.58 15.03
CA ALA A 495 7.04 -13.30 13.76
C ALA A 495 7.11 -14.81 14.03
N VAL A 496 6.32 -15.60 13.30
CA VAL A 496 6.26 -17.05 13.46
C VAL A 496 6.78 -17.73 12.21
N VAL A 497 7.67 -18.71 12.41
CA VAL A 497 8.27 -19.50 11.33
C VAL A 497 8.34 -20.98 11.74
N PRO A 498 8.41 -21.90 10.76
CA PRO A 498 8.77 -23.28 11.07
C PRO A 498 10.24 -23.37 11.48
N THR A 499 10.53 -24.15 12.53
CA THR A 499 11.87 -24.69 12.76
C THR A 499 11.83 -26.19 12.45
N PRO A 500 12.78 -26.73 11.65
CA PRO A 500 12.73 -28.13 11.25
C PRO A 500 12.78 -29.08 12.47
N ASP A 501 12.02 -30.16 12.42
CA ASP A 501 11.95 -31.20 13.47
C ASP A 501 11.85 -32.59 12.84
N ALA A 502 12.69 -33.52 13.30
CA ALA A 502 12.81 -34.86 12.70
C ALA A 502 11.55 -35.73 12.82
N GLU A 503 10.77 -35.54 13.90
CA GLU A 503 9.57 -36.36 14.16
C GLU A 503 8.29 -35.71 13.60
N ARG A 504 8.21 -34.38 13.67
CA ARG A 504 7.00 -33.60 13.37
C ARG A 504 7.09 -32.84 12.04
N GLY A 505 8.21 -32.98 11.33
CA GLY A 505 8.53 -32.22 10.11
C GLY A 505 8.92 -30.78 10.42
N ALA A 506 8.15 -30.08 11.26
CA ALA A 506 8.48 -28.77 11.79
C ALA A 506 7.82 -28.52 13.15
N LEU A 507 8.41 -27.64 13.94
CA LEU A 507 7.83 -27.03 15.12
C LEU A 507 7.47 -25.57 14.83
N VAL A 508 6.50 -25.05 15.58
CA VAL A 508 6.15 -23.64 15.57
C VAL A 508 7.14 -22.88 16.44
N LYS A 509 7.92 -21.96 15.86
CA LYS A 509 8.82 -21.06 16.57
C LYS A 509 8.38 -19.62 16.41
N ALA A 510 8.36 -18.86 17.50
CA ALA A 510 8.07 -17.43 17.50
C ALA A 510 9.31 -16.60 17.83
N TYR A 511 9.60 -15.61 17.01
CA TYR A 511 10.52 -14.52 17.31
C TYR A 511 9.71 -13.36 17.87
N VAL A 512 10.07 -12.89 19.06
CA VAL A 512 9.29 -11.90 19.80
C VAL A 512 10.15 -10.68 20.13
N VAL A 513 9.66 -9.49 19.75
CA VAL A 513 10.18 -8.21 20.20
C VAL A 513 9.40 -7.80 21.44
N LEU A 514 10.09 -7.55 22.53
CA LEU A 514 9.46 -7.18 23.80
C LEU A 514 9.02 -5.72 23.82
N ALA A 515 7.92 -5.46 24.52
CA ALA A 515 7.54 -4.10 24.88
C ALA A 515 8.49 -3.51 25.94
N ALA A 516 8.59 -2.19 25.97
CA ALA A 516 9.44 -1.50 26.95
C ALA A 516 9.03 -1.87 28.40
N GLY A 517 10.02 -2.17 29.23
CA GLY A 517 9.82 -2.55 30.63
C GLY A 517 9.60 -4.04 30.88
N PHE A 518 9.76 -4.88 29.85
CA PHE A 518 9.73 -6.33 29.99
C PHE A 518 11.08 -6.96 29.64
N ASP A 519 11.45 -8.00 30.39
CA ASP A 519 12.68 -8.76 30.19
C ASP A 519 12.38 -10.17 29.65
N GLY A 520 13.23 -10.66 28.75
CA GLY A 520 13.11 -11.99 28.15
C GLY A 520 13.52 -13.11 29.11
N THR A 521 12.57 -13.59 29.91
CA THR A 521 12.83 -14.63 30.91
C THR A 521 12.16 -15.95 30.51
N PRO A 522 12.66 -17.11 31.02
CA PRO A 522 11.99 -18.40 30.82
C PRO A 522 10.54 -18.41 31.37
N ALA A 523 10.25 -17.64 32.41
CA ALA A 523 8.91 -17.48 32.96
C ALA A 523 7.98 -16.79 31.95
N LEU A 524 8.45 -15.74 31.27
CA LEU A 524 7.70 -15.05 30.22
C LEU A 524 7.46 -15.95 28.99
N VAL A 525 8.45 -16.78 28.61
CA VAL A 525 8.25 -17.79 27.55
C VAL A 525 7.09 -18.70 27.89
N ALA A 526 7.06 -19.27 29.11
CA ALA A 526 5.99 -20.15 29.55
C ALA A 526 4.62 -19.42 29.63
N GLU A 527 4.62 -18.14 29.98
CA GLU A 527 3.43 -17.28 30.01
C GLU A 527 2.87 -17.05 28.60
N LEU A 528 3.71 -16.67 27.64
CA LEU A 528 3.32 -16.47 26.24
C LEU A 528 2.81 -17.75 25.60
N GLN A 529 3.45 -18.89 25.86
CA GLN A 529 2.98 -20.20 25.41
C GLN A 529 1.59 -20.53 25.96
N ARG A 530 1.35 -20.27 27.25
CA ARG A 530 0.02 -20.46 27.87
C ARG A 530 -1.00 -19.50 27.29
N HIS A 531 -0.62 -18.24 27.03
CA HIS A 531 -1.50 -17.24 26.45
C HIS A 531 -2.03 -17.67 25.08
N VAL A 532 -1.15 -18.21 24.20
CA VAL A 532 -1.56 -18.71 22.88
C VAL A 532 -2.39 -19.99 23.03
N ARG A 533 -1.92 -20.96 23.85
CA ARG A 533 -2.61 -22.25 24.07
C ARG A 533 -4.03 -22.08 24.61
N GLY A 534 -4.26 -21.05 25.41
CA GLY A 534 -5.59 -20.75 25.97
C GLY A 534 -6.56 -20.09 24.99
N LYS A 535 -6.08 -19.67 23.81
CA LYS A 535 -6.86 -18.88 22.84
C LYS A 535 -6.94 -19.49 21.45
N LEU A 536 -5.95 -20.27 21.03
CA LEU A 536 -5.87 -20.91 19.72
C LEU A 536 -5.87 -22.43 19.85
N ALA A 537 -5.87 -23.12 18.70
CA ALA A 537 -5.85 -24.57 18.69
C ALA A 537 -4.55 -25.14 19.33
N PRO A 538 -4.59 -26.32 19.98
CA PRO A 538 -3.44 -26.87 20.71
C PRO A 538 -2.17 -27.11 19.86
N TYR A 539 -2.31 -27.19 18.54
CA TYR A 539 -1.18 -27.36 17.61
C TYR A 539 -0.55 -26.03 17.18
N GLU A 540 -1.18 -24.88 17.45
CA GLU A 540 -0.74 -23.55 16.99
C GLU A 540 0.18 -22.84 17.98
N TYR A 541 0.22 -23.25 19.26
CA TYR A 541 1.10 -22.54 20.20
C TYR A 541 2.58 -22.76 19.88
N PRO A 542 3.41 -21.72 19.95
CA PRO A 542 4.83 -21.84 19.67
C PRO A 542 5.52 -22.75 20.68
N LYS A 543 6.24 -23.76 20.15
CA LYS A 543 7.06 -24.66 20.99
C LYS A 543 8.34 -23.97 21.46
N GLU A 544 8.84 -23.05 20.63
CA GLU A 544 10.00 -22.24 20.88
C GLU A 544 9.67 -20.75 20.78
N ILE A 545 10.21 -19.95 21.69
CA ILE A 545 10.13 -18.50 21.65
C ILE A 545 11.54 -17.95 21.83
N GLU A 546 11.95 -17.11 20.88
CA GLU A 546 13.23 -16.39 20.91
C GLU A 546 12.95 -14.88 20.99
N PHE A 547 13.54 -14.22 21.98
CA PHE A 547 13.46 -12.77 22.10
C PHE A 547 14.57 -12.11 21.27
N ILE A 548 14.18 -11.11 20.47
CA ILE A 548 15.08 -10.38 19.59
C ILE A 548 14.82 -8.87 19.68
N ASP A 549 15.83 -8.07 19.39
CA ASP A 549 15.71 -6.59 19.48
C ASP A 549 14.82 -6.02 18.37
N ALA A 550 14.87 -6.59 17.16
CA ALA A 550 14.08 -6.15 16.02
C ALA A 550 13.83 -7.31 15.06
N LEU A 551 12.64 -7.33 14.44
CA LEU A 551 12.31 -8.23 13.33
C LEU A 551 12.95 -7.73 12.02
N PRO A 552 13.41 -8.63 11.12
CA PRO A 552 13.79 -8.23 9.78
C PRO A 552 12.57 -7.72 9.01
N MET A 553 12.65 -6.48 8.52
CA MET A 553 11.54 -5.80 7.87
C MET A 553 11.89 -5.43 6.42
N THR A 554 10.88 -5.38 5.55
CA THR A 554 11.00 -4.73 4.24
C THR A 554 11.02 -3.21 4.40
N THR A 555 11.40 -2.48 3.34
CA THR A 555 11.30 -1.01 3.29
C THR A 555 9.87 -0.49 3.46
N THR A 556 8.86 -1.35 3.23
CA THR A 556 7.44 -1.05 3.42
C THR A 556 6.90 -1.46 4.79
N GLY A 557 7.78 -1.89 5.72
CA GLY A 557 7.38 -2.26 7.08
C GLY A 557 6.78 -3.66 7.24
N LYS A 558 6.93 -4.56 6.26
CA LYS A 558 6.45 -5.95 6.36
C LYS A 558 7.54 -6.87 6.90
N VAL A 559 7.17 -7.81 7.77
CA VAL A 559 8.09 -8.82 8.32
C VAL A 559 8.62 -9.74 7.21
N GLN A 560 9.94 -9.89 7.14
CA GLN A 560 10.62 -10.80 6.21
C GLN A 560 10.83 -12.19 6.83
N ARG A 561 9.77 -12.99 6.94
CA ARG A 561 9.83 -14.34 7.55
C ARG A 561 10.82 -15.27 6.88
N ARG A 562 11.08 -15.08 5.58
CA ARG A 562 12.10 -15.84 4.85
C ARG A 562 13.49 -15.70 5.49
N VAL A 563 13.87 -14.50 5.93
CA VAL A 563 15.17 -14.28 6.60
C VAL A 563 15.25 -15.12 7.88
N LEU A 564 14.17 -15.16 8.65
CA LEU A 564 14.09 -15.96 9.87
C LEU A 564 14.08 -17.47 9.56
N ARG A 565 13.37 -17.93 8.53
CA ARG A 565 13.39 -19.35 8.09
C ARG A 565 14.80 -19.80 7.69
N LEU A 566 15.49 -19.01 6.87
CA LEU A 566 16.86 -19.31 6.47
C LEU A 566 17.82 -19.38 7.66
N ARG A 567 17.58 -18.57 8.70
CA ARG A 567 18.34 -18.63 9.96
C ARG A 567 18.11 -19.96 10.68
N GLU A 568 16.86 -20.46 10.73
CA GLU A 568 16.54 -21.77 11.33
C GLU A 568 17.16 -22.93 10.53
N GLU A 569 17.08 -22.90 9.21
CA GLU A 569 17.66 -23.90 8.32
C GLU A 569 19.21 -23.94 8.47
N ALA A 570 19.86 -22.78 8.53
CA ALA A 570 21.30 -22.68 8.72
C ALA A 570 21.75 -23.16 10.11
N ALA A 571 20.97 -22.90 11.15
CA ALA A 571 21.29 -23.35 12.52
C ALA A 571 21.28 -24.88 12.65
N GLN A 572 20.49 -25.58 11.87
CA GLN A 572 20.46 -27.05 11.86
C GLN A 572 21.51 -27.68 10.94
N GLY A 573 21.92 -26.99 9.85
CA GLY A 573 23.01 -27.43 8.97
C GLY A 573 24.42 -27.33 9.59
N ALA A 574 24.59 -26.51 10.61
CA ALA A 574 25.76 -26.46 11.47
C ALA A 574 25.52 -27.40 12.65
N GLY A 575 26.05 -28.66 12.58
CA GLY A 575 26.05 -29.59 13.73
C GLY A 575 26.53 -28.88 15.02
N PRO A 576 26.38 -29.44 16.23
CA PRO A 576 26.47 -28.75 17.50
C PRO A 576 27.79 -27.97 17.63
N ALA A 577 27.74 -26.68 17.35
CA ALA A 577 28.87 -25.77 17.52
C ALA A 577 29.12 -25.61 19.02
N GLN A 578 30.32 -25.98 19.44
CA GLN A 578 30.86 -25.72 20.76
C GLN A 578 30.68 -24.24 21.14
N THR A 579 29.98 -24.01 22.20
CA THR A 579 29.84 -22.68 22.83
C THR A 579 31.22 -22.09 23.11
N PRO A 580 31.62 -20.92 22.63
CA PRO A 580 32.84 -20.30 23.05
C PRO A 580 32.65 -19.80 24.50
N THR A 581 33.33 -20.45 25.43
CA THR A 581 33.46 -19.98 26.79
C THR A 581 34.31 -18.69 26.77
N VAL A 582 33.70 -17.55 26.92
CA VAL A 582 34.43 -16.29 27.14
C VAL A 582 35.00 -16.32 28.56
N SER A 583 36.28 -16.61 28.68
CA SER A 583 37.02 -16.40 29.90
C SER A 583 37.27 -14.90 30.07
N ILE A 584 36.65 -14.31 31.09
CA ILE A 584 36.99 -12.98 31.60
C ILE A 584 38.26 -13.16 32.46
N SER A 585 39.41 -12.73 31.96
CA SER A 585 40.57 -12.47 32.75
C SER A 585 40.62 -10.97 33.12
N ARG A 586 40.56 -10.72 34.38
CA ARG A 586 40.80 -9.53 35.24
C ARG A 586 41.13 -8.20 34.57
#